data_03a38579da5a67f167d9ec4768a5238f
#
_entry.id   03a38579da5a67f167d9ec4768a5238f
#
_cell.length_a   1.000
_cell.length_b   1.000
_cell.length_c   1.000
_cell.angle_alpha   90.00
_cell.angle_beta   90.00
_cell.angle_gamma   90.00
#
_symmetry.space_group_name_H-M   'P 1'
#
loop_
_entity.id
_entity.type
_entity.pdbx_description
1 polymer ?
#
loop_
_entity_poly.entity_id
_entity_poly.type
_entity_poly.pdbx_seq_one_letter_code
_entity_poly.pdbx_strand_id
1 'polypeptide(L)'
;DSQTGTFGIPEMGTNFVRGMLVEARPKNFSELIQISGLSHGTDVWTGNADELIRSGTCTIAEVIGCRDSIMLYLLRKGLEPKMAFDIMEAVRKGKVAKGGFAPGWEEAMREHDVPDWYIESCRKIKYMFPKAHAVAYLMSAIRLMWFKLYHPQAFYAVYFTVRGDDIDYEAAVGGAAVARAHMNEVKRRLKEEKNAKDEDVLVSLQLVNEMLVRGYEFLPIELGKSRGSKYVVEDGKVRLPFCSLKGLGGAAADALENATLHGQEYQDRKSTRLNS
;
A
#
# COMPACT_ATOMS: atom_id res chain seq x y z
N ASP A 1 -9.37 11.15 9.01
CA ASP A 1 -9.85 9.91 9.62
C ASP A 1 -9.74 8.79 8.63
N SER A 2 -8.81 7.86 8.89
CA SER A 2 -8.61 6.67 8.05
C SER A 2 -9.54 5.56 8.53
N GLN A 3 -10.29 4.95 7.62
CA GLN A 3 -11.12 3.77 7.92
C GLN A 3 -10.31 2.46 7.84
N THR A 4 -9.03 2.54 7.42
CA THR A 4 -8.13 1.39 7.33
C THR A 4 -6.81 1.72 8.01
N GLY A 5 -6.19 0.75 8.68
CA GLY A 5 -4.86 0.88 9.29
C GLY A 5 -3.70 0.54 8.34
N THR A 6 -3.92 0.51 7.04
CA THR A 6 -2.99 -0.10 6.07
C THR A 6 -2.00 0.86 5.41
N PHE A 7 -1.92 2.12 5.83
CA PHE A 7 -0.86 3.02 5.37
C PHE A 7 0.52 2.42 5.56
N GLY A 8 1.38 2.51 4.55
CA GLY A 8 2.73 1.97 4.57
C GLY A 8 2.83 0.45 4.49
N ILE A 9 1.71 -0.27 4.37
CA ILE A 9 1.70 -1.71 4.17
C ILE A 9 1.74 -2.00 2.66
N PRO A 10 2.74 -2.74 2.16
CA PRO A 10 2.80 -3.14 0.76
C PRO A 10 1.49 -3.80 0.31
N GLU A 11 1.11 -3.61 -0.93
CA GLU A 11 -0.12 -4.13 -1.55
C GLU A 11 -1.43 -3.54 -0.99
N MET A 12 -1.48 -3.09 0.27
CA MET A 12 -2.69 -2.68 0.98
C MET A 12 -2.75 -1.18 1.31
N GLY A 13 -1.68 -0.43 1.01
CA GLY A 13 -1.52 0.96 1.44
C GLY A 13 -1.93 2.03 0.42
N THR A 14 -2.14 1.67 -0.85
CA THR A 14 -2.53 2.62 -1.89
C THR A 14 -3.95 3.14 -1.69
N ASN A 15 -4.26 4.33 -2.16
CA ASN A 15 -5.62 4.90 -2.06
C ASN A 15 -6.67 3.99 -2.70
N PHE A 16 -6.33 3.37 -3.84
CA PHE A 16 -7.22 2.46 -4.54
C PHE A 16 -7.57 1.23 -3.69
N VAL A 17 -6.56 0.52 -3.18
CA VAL A 17 -6.79 -0.69 -2.36
C VAL A 17 -7.45 -0.35 -1.03
N ARG A 18 -7.11 0.76 -0.41
CA ARG A 18 -7.78 1.23 0.80
C ARG A 18 -9.26 1.52 0.56
N GLY A 19 -9.61 2.06 -0.61
CA GLY A 19 -11.01 2.19 -1.05
C GLY A 19 -11.71 0.82 -1.14
N MET A 20 -11.06 -0.17 -1.77
CA MET A 20 -11.57 -1.53 -1.86
C MET A 20 -11.81 -2.17 -0.49
N LEU A 21 -10.86 -2.00 0.45
CA LEU A 21 -10.98 -2.51 1.82
C LEU A 21 -12.17 -1.91 2.58
N VAL A 22 -12.44 -0.62 2.38
CA VAL A 22 -13.60 0.07 2.99
C VAL A 22 -14.91 -0.44 2.40
N GLU A 23 -14.96 -0.66 1.10
CA GLU A 23 -16.18 -1.08 0.39
C GLU A 23 -16.49 -2.57 0.62
N ALA A 24 -15.50 -3.44 0.42
CA ALA A 24 -15.68 -4.89 0.51
C ALA A 24 -15.63 -5.45 1.93
N ARG A 25 -14.99 -4.75 2.87
CA ARG A 25 -14.87 -5.12 4.30
C ARG A 25 -14.46 -6.58 4.52
N PRO A 26 -13.32 -7.03 4.00
CA PRO A 26 -12.87 -8.42 4.11
C PRO A 26 -12.73 -8.81 5.59
N LYS A 27 -13.18 -10.02 5.94
CA LYS A 27 -13.25 -10.54 7.31
C LYS A 27 -12.19 -11.61 7.60
N ASN A 28 -11.57 -12.15 6.58
CA ASN A 28 -10.63 -13.27 6.69
C ASN A 28 -9.55 -13.22 5.61
N PHE A 29 -8.55 -14.09 5.75
CA PHE A 29 -7.41 -14.15 4.82
C PHE A 29 -7.82 -14.48 3.37
N SER A 30 -8.82 -15.33 3.17
CA SER A 30 -9.30 -15.69 1.83
C SER A 30 -9.91 -14.49 1.11
N GLU A 31 -10.67 -13.67 1.81
CA GLU A 31 -11.25 -12.44 1.26
C GLU A 31 -10.17 -11.36 0.98
N LEU A 32 -9.11 -11.31 1.79
CA LEU A 32 -7.96 -10.45 1.49
C LEU A 32 -7.19 -10.92 0.25
N ILE A 33 -7.10 -12.23 -0.01
CA ILE A 33 -6.57 -12.76 -1.27
C ILE A 33 -7.41 -12.27 -2.47
N GLN A 34 -8.73 -12.25 -2.33
CA GLN A 34 -9.61 -11.69 -3.36
C GLN A 34 -9.30 -10.21 -3.61
N ILE A 35 -9.19 -9.39 -2.56
CA ILE A 35 -8.81 -7.97 -2.67
C ILE A 35 -7.45 -7.81 -3.40
N SER A 36 -6.44 -8.59 -3.02
CA SER A 36 -5.14 -8.56 -3.68
C SER A 36 -5.22 -8.92 -5.15
N GLY A 37 -5.95 -9.97 -5.49
CA GLY A 37 -6.16 -10.39 -6.89
C GLY A 37 -6.91 -9.35 -7.71
N LEU A 38 -7.97 -8.76 -7.14
CA LEU A 38 -8.78 -7.71 -7.77
C LEU A 38 -7.98 -6.41 -8.00
N SER A 39 -7.05 -6.07 -7.10
CA SER A 39 -6.26 -4.85 -7.19
C SER A 39 -5.20 -4.86 -8.29
N HIS A 40 -4.75 -6.05 -8.69
CA HIS A 40 -3.72 -6.24 -9.71
C HIS A 40 -4.25 -6.57 -11.11
N GLY A 41 -5.54 -6.88 -11.24
CA GLY A 41 -6.15 -7.16 -12.52
C GLY A 41 -6.59 -5.90 -13.27
N THR A 42 -6.94 -6.08 -14.54
CA THR A 42 -7.50 -5.00 -15.37
C THR A 42 -8.97 -5.29 -15.63
N ASP A 43 -9.84 -4.31 -15.31
CA ASP A 43 -11.31 -4.37 -15.42
C ASP A 43 -11.91 -5.55 -14.62
N VAL A 44 -11.34 -5.82 -13.45
CA VAL A 44 -11.83 -6.83 -12.51
C VAL A 44 -12.53 -6.22 -11.29
N TRP A 45 -12.12 -5.03 -10.86
CA TRP A 45 -12.75 -4.31 -9.75
C TRP A 45 -13.72 -3.26 -10.24
N THR A 46 -13.23 -2.15 -10.79
CA THR A 46 -14.03 -1.00 -11.21
C THR A 46 -14.97 -1.36 -12.36
N GLY A 47 -16.27 -1.11 -12.19
CA GLY A 47 -17.30 -1.44 -13.17
C GLY A 47 -17.59 -2.93 -13.29
N ASN A 48 -17.09 -3.75 -12.37
CA ASN A 48 -17.25 -5.19 -12.34
C ASN A 48 -17.55 -5.67 -10.91
N ALA A 49 -16.55 -6.12 -10.14
CA ALA A 49 -16.75 -6.67 -8.80
C ALA A 49 -17.32 -5.63 -7.81
N ASP A 50 -16.91 -4.36 -7.90
CA ASP A 50 -17.46 -3.27 -7.08
C ASP A 50 -18.97 -3.08 -7.27
N GLU A 51 -19.47 -3.13 -8.51
CA GLU A 51 -20.89 -3.02 -8.82
C GLU A 51 -21.68 -4.23 -8.30
N LEU A 52 -21.13 -5.44 -8.45
CA LEU A 52 -21.74 -6.68 -7.99
C LEU A 52 -21.88 -6.73 -6.47
N ILE A 53 -20.85 -6.29 -5.75
CA ILE A 53 -20.85 -6.22 -4.27
C ILE A 53 -21.82 -5.13 -3.81
N ARG A 54 -21.76 -3.95 -4.41
CA ARG A 54 -22.61 -2.80 -4.04
C ARG A 54 -24.09 -3.05 -4.27
N SER A 55 -24.43 -3.76 -5.34
CA SER A 55 -25.83 -4.16 -5.64
C SER A 55 -26.32 -5.33 -4.78
N GLY A 56 -25.43 -5.98 -4.01
CA GLY A 56 -25.76 -7.18 -3.24
C GLY A 56 -25.96 -8.43 -4.11
N THR A 57 -25.55 -8.42 -5.38
CA THR A 57 -25.64 -9.58 -6.28
C THR A 57 -24.75 -10.72 -5.79
N CYS A 58 -23.57 -10.41 -5.27
CA CYS A 58 -22.66 -11.38 -4.64
C CYS A 58 -21.78 -10.70 -3.58
N THR A 59 -21.06 -11.50 -2.83
CA THR A 59 -20.13 -11.04 -1.79
C THR A 59 -18.68 -11.03 -2.31
N ILE A 60 -17.75 -10.42 -1.53
CA ILE A 60 -16.32 -10.46 -1.84
C ILE A 60 -15.77 -11.89 -1.95
N ALA A 61 -16.36 -12.86 -1.26
CA ALA A 61 -15.97 -14.26 -1.32
C ALA A 61 -16.35 -14.95 -2.66
N GLU A 62 -17.36 -14.43 -3.36
CA GLU A 62 -17.93 -15.02 -4.56
C GLU A 62 -17.43 -14.39 -5.86
N VAL A 63 -16.95 -13.13 -5.82
CA VAL A 63 -16.42 -12.44 -7.00
C VAL A 63 -15.21 -13.14 -7.61
N ILE A 64 -14.93 -12.85 -8.87
CA ILE A 64 -13.78 -13.40 -9.58
C ILE A 64 -12.54 -12.59 -9.20
N GLY A 65 -11.78 -13.03 -8.18
CA GLY A 65 -10.60 -12.32 -7.66
C GLY A 65 -9.29 -12.71 -8.34
N CYS A 66 -9.16 -13.96 -8.83
CA CYS A 66 -7.96 -14.44 -9.51
C CYS A 66 -8.32 -15.48 -10.59
N ARG A 67 -7.37 -15.73 -11.50
CA ARG A 67 -7.60 -16.69 -12.61
C ARG A 67 -7.94 -18.09 -12.13
N ASP A 68 -7.26 -18.55 -11.08
CA ASP A 68 -7.46 -19.91 -10.54
C ASP A 68 -8.89 -20.11 -10.01
N SER A 69 -9.53 -19.03 -9.53
CA SER A 69 -10.92 -19.07 -9.05
C SER A 69 -11.89 -19.40 -10.18
N ILE A 70 -11.64 -18.92 -11.41
CA ILE A 70 -12.49 -19.21 -12.56
C ILE A 70 -12.48 -20.72 -12.83
N MET A 71 -11.31 -21.31 -12.98
CA MET A 71 -11.17 -22.72 -13.27
C MET A 71 -11.84 -23.60 -12.19
N LEU A 72 -11.52 -23.31 -10.92
CA LEU A 72 -12.07 -24.07 -9.79
C LEU A 72 -13.59 -23.93 -9.67
N TYR A 73 -14.14 -22.75 -9.93
CA TYR A 73 -15.57 -22.52 -9.91
C TYR A 73 -16.28 -23.32 -11.01
N LEU A 74 -15.79 -23.27 -12.23
CA LEU A 74 -16.36 -24.01 -13.36
C LEU A 74 -16.26 -25.53 -13.17
N LEU A 75 -15.13 -26.03 -12.63
CA LEU A 75 -14.99 -27.44 -12.26
C LEU A 75 -16.01 -27.88 -11.20
N ARG A 76 -16.25 -27.05 -10.18
CA ARG A 76 -17.27 -27.34 -9.15
C ARG A 76 -18.69 -27.32 -9.69
N LYS A 77 -18.93 -26.54 -10.74
CA LYS A 77 -20.20 -26.53 -11.49
C LYS A 77 -20.36 -27.75 -12.41
N GLY A 78 -19.30 -28.53 -12.60
CA GLY A 78 -19.32 -29.78 -13.37
C GLY A 78 -18.90 -29.63 -14.83
N LEU A 79 -18.35 -28.48 -15.24
CA LEU A 79 -17.81 -28.32 -16.58
C LEU A 79 -16.63 -29.29 -16.82
N GLU A 80 -16.47 -29.70 -18.05
CA GLU A 80 -15.35 -30.54 -18.48
C GLU A 80 -14.03 -29.82 -18.16
N PRO A 81 -13.01 -30.53 -17.55
CA PRO A 81 -11.78 -29.90 -17.05
C PRO A 81 -11.01 -29.09 -18.09
N LYS A 82 -10.91 -29.61 -19.32
CA LYS A 82 -10.21 -28.88 -20.39
C LYS A 82 -10.96 -27.60 -20.77
N MET A 83 -12.30 -27.67 -20.87
CA MET A 83 -13.11 -26.48 -21.15
C MET A 83 -12.99 -25.43 -20.04
N ALA A 84 -13.05 -25.84 -18.77
CA ALA A 84 -12.88 -24.95 -17.64
C ALA A 84 -11.52 -24.24 -17.66
N PHE A 85 -10.44 -24.96 -18.01
CA PHE A 85 -9.11 -24.41 -18.19
C PHE A 85 -9.03 -23.44 -19.36
N ASP A 86 -9.57 -23.81 -20.51
CA ASP A 86 -9.56 -22.98 -21.74
C ASP A 86 -10.35 -21.66 -21.54
N ILE A 87 -11.49 -21.72 -20.88
CA ILE A 87 -12.28 -20.53 -20.48
C ILE A 87 -11.44 -19.63 -19.56
N MET A 88 -10.85 -20.19 -18.50
CA MET A 88 -9.99 -19.45 -17.58
C MET A 88 -8.83 -18.76 -18.31
N GLU A 89 -8.15 -19.49 -19.22
CA GLU A 89 -7.03 -18.94 -19.99
C GLU A 89 -7.47 -17.82 -20.97
N ALA A 90 -8.65 -17.94 -21.56
CA ALA A 90 -9.19 -16.91 -22.44
C ALA A 90 -9.62 -15.65 -21.67
N VAL A 91 -10.26 -15.81 -20.51
CA VAL A 91 -10.67 -14.71 -19.65
C VAL A 91 -9.45 -13.96 -19.11
N ARG A 92 -8.49 -14.67 -18.49
CA ARG A 92 -7.32 -14.01 -17.89
C ARG A 92 -6.44 -13.23 -18.86
N LYS A 93 -6.46 -13.61 -20.16
CA LYS A 93 -5.72 -12.93 -21.25
C LYS A 93 -6.55 -11.85 -21.96
N GLY A 94 -7.77 -11.60 -21.51
CA GLY A 94 -8.68 -10.63 -22.10
C GLY A 94 -9.18 -11.02 -23.50
N LYS A 95 -9.07 -12.29 -23.88
CA LYS A 95 -9.57 -12.76 -25.19
C LYS A 95 -11.09 -12.70 -25.23
N VAL A 96 -11.75 -13.08 -24.13
CA VAL A 96 -13.21 -13.02 -24.00
C VAL A 96 -13.71 -11.57 -24.05
N ALA A 97 -13.02 -10.64 -23.39
CA ALA A 97 -13.37 -9.22 -23.43
C ALA A 97 -13.24 -8.59 -24.83
N LYS A 98 -12.35 -9.11 -25.67
CA LYS A 98 -12.13 -8.61 -27.04
C LYS A 98 -13.01 -9.26 -28.09
N GLY A 99 -13.23 -10.58 -27.98
CA GLY A 99 -13.84 -11.39 -29.03
C GLY A 99 -15.01 -12.28 -28.58
N GLY A 100 -15.41 -12.20 -27.31
CA GLY A 100 -16.44 -13.07 -26.74
C GLY A 100 -15.92 -14.47 -26.39
N PHE A 101 -16.82 -15.30 -25.90
CA PHE A 101 -16.56 -16.72 -25.66
C PHE A 101 -16.48 -17.51 -26.97
N ALA A 102 -15.71 -18.59 -26.96
CA ALA A 102 -15.72 -19.53 -28.06
C ALA A 102 -17.11 -20.23 -28.18
N PRO A 103 -17.48 -20.71 -29.36
CA PRO A 103 -18.77 -21.40 -29.58
C PRO A 103 -18.94 -22.54 -28.56
N GLY A 104 -20.16 -22.63 -27.98
CA GLY A 104 -20.53 -23.65 -27.01
C GLY A 104 -20.09 -23.43 -25.57
N TRP A 105 -19.18 -22.46 -25.27
CA TRP A 105 -18.70 -22.25 -23.91
C TRP A 105 -19.76 -21.59 -23.01
N GLU A 106 -20.48 -20.64 -23.55
CA GLU A 106 -21.50 -19.90 -22.79
C GLU A 106 -22.74 -20.79 -22.54
N GLU A 107 -23.13 -21.55 -23.53
CA GLU A 107 -24.18 -22.54 -23.41
C GLU A 107 -23.85 -23.59 -22.35
N ALA A 108 -22.62 -24.14 -22.38
CA ALA A 108 -22.16 -25.11 -21.39
C ALA A 108 -22.14 -24.52 -19.98
N MET A 109 -21.71 -23.25 -19.81
CA MET A 109 -21.77 -22.58 -18.50
C MET A 109 -23.22 -22.47 -18.00
N ARG A 110 -24.17 -22.07 -18.83
CA ARG A 110 -25.59 -21.98 -18.46
C ARG A 110 -26.22 -23.34 -18.16
N GLU A 111 -25.90 -24.37 -18.92
CA GLU A 111 -26.35 -25.74 -18.68
C GLU A 111 -25.86 -26.29 -17.33
N HIS A 112 -24.75 -25.76 -16.80
CA HIS A 112 -24.19 -26.11 -15.49
C HIS A 112 -24.52 -25.07 -14.40
N ASP A 113 -25.59 -24.31 -14.54
CA ASP A 113 -26.09 -23.33 -13.57
C ASP A 113 -25.02 -22.25 -13.17
N VAL A 114 -24.16 -21.85 -14.10
CA VAL A 114 -23.31 -20.67 -13.91
C VAL A 114 -24.20 -19.43 -14.09
N PRO A 115 -24.30 -18.55 -13.07
CA PRO A 115 -25.21 -17.41 -13.15
C PRO A 115 -24.74 -16.37 -14.17
N ASP A 116 -25.68 -15.69 -14.79
CA ASP A 116 -25.41 -14.68 -15.83
C ASP A 116 -24.46 -13.58 -15.36
N TRP A 117 -24.58 -13.13 -14.11
CA TRP A 117 -23.64 -12.12 -13.57
C TRP A 117 -22.17 -12.59 -13.59
N TYR A 118 -21.93 -13.90 -13.41
CA TYR A 118 -20.58 -14.48 -13.45
C TYR A 118 -20.05 -14.51 -14.89
N ILE A 119 -20.89 -14.91 -15.83
CA ILE A 119 -20.57 -14.90 -17.27
C ILE A 119 -20.26 -13.49 -17.74
N GLU A 120 -21.08 -12.50 -17.36
CA GLU A 120 -20.87 -11.10 -17.68
C GLU A 120 -19.62 -10.51 -17.00
N SER A 121 -19.32 -10.91 -15.77
CA SER A 121 -18.05 -10.54 -15.11
C SER A 121 -16.85 -11.04 -15.92
N CYS A 122 -16.86 -12.29 -16.39
CA CYS A 122 -15.82 -12.84 -17.26
C CYS A 122 -15.64 -12.04 -18.56
N ARG A 123 -16.72 -11.49 -19.15
CA ARG A 123 -16.66 -10.66 -20.36
C ARG A 123 -15.95 -9.33 -20.17
N LYS A 124 -16.01 -8.78 -18.97
CA LYS A 124 -15.38 -7.48 -18.64
C LYS A 124 -13.88 -7.62 -18.41
N ILE A 125 -13.40 -8.76 -17.93
CA ILE A 125 -12.03 -8.97 -17.47
C ILE A 125 -11.02 -8.92 -18.63
N LYS A 126 -10.05 -8.03 -18.55
CA LYS A 126 -8.96 -7.91 -19.54
C LYS A 126 -7.66 -8.57 -19.12
N TYR A 127 -7.39 -8.63 -17.82
CA TYR A 127 -6.21 -9.29 -17.28
C TYR A 127 -6.42 -9.72 -15.83
N MET A 128 -5.93 -10.91 -15.47
CA MET A 128 -5.99 -11.44 -14.11
C MET A 128 -4.68 -12.04 -13.64
N PHE A 129 -4.39 -11.83 -12.36
CA PHE A 129 -3.24 -12.41 -11.67
C PHE A 129 -3.50 -13.85 -11.19
N PRO A 130 -2.41 -14.66 -11.05
CA PRO A 130 -2.49 -15.96 -10.42
C PRO A 130 -2.67 -15.83 -8.92
N LYS A 131 -3.43 -16.76 -8.32
CA LYS A 131 -3.68 -16.80 -6.87
C LYS A 131 -2.40 -16.93 -6.05
N ALA A 132 -1.44 -17.73 -6.51
CA ALA A 132 -0.16 -17.92 -5.82
C ALA A 132 0.61 -16.63 -5.63
N HIS A 133 0.61 -15.74 -6.63
CA HIS A 133 1.23 -14.41 -6.53
C HIS A 133 0.54 -13.56 -5.45
N ALA A 134 -0.81 -13.46 -5.50
CA ALA A 134 -1.58 -12.71 -4.51
C ALA A 134 -1.32 -13.21 -3.08
N VAL A 135 -1.27 -14.53 -2.87
CA VAL A 135 -0.99 -15.14 -1.56
C VAL A 135 0.42 -14.77 -1.07
N ALA A 136 1.44 -14.89 -1.91
CA ALA A 136 2.83 -14.65 -1.51
C ALA A 136 3.04 -13.20 -1.02
N TYR A 137 2.55 -12.22 -1.77
CA TYR A 137 2.65 -10.80 -1.40
C TYR A 137 1.78 -10.45 -0.20
N LEU A 138 0.57 -11.01 -0.11
CA LEU A 138 -0.31 -10.78 1.03
C LEU A 138 0.26 -11.34 2.33
N MET A 139 0.92 -12.51 2.30
CA MET A 139 1.61 -13.06 3.48
C MET A 139 2.68 -12.08 4.00
N SER A 140 3.46 -11.47 3.12
CA SER A 140 4.44 -10.44 3.49
C SER A 140 3.77 -9.19 4.06
N ALA A 141 2.69 -8.73 3.44
CA ALA A 141 1.91 -7.59 3.91
C ALA A 141 1.36 -7.81 5.33
N ILE A 142 0.80 -8.99 5.60
CA ILE A 142 0.27 -9.34 6.93
C ILE A 142 1.37 -9.39 7.99
N ARG A 143 2.56 -9.93 7.66
CA ARG A 143 3.71 -9.92 8.58
C ARG A 143 4.12 -8.49 8.94
N LEU A 144 4.18 -7.59 7.97
CA LEU A 144 4.47 -6.18 8.22
C LEU A 144 3.36 -5.49 9.02
N MET A 145 2.09 -5.82 8.75
CA MET A 145 0.96 -5.33 9.54
C MET A 145 1.05 -5.78 11.00
N TRP A 146 1.50 -7.03 11.25
CA TRP A 146 1.73 -7.51 12.61
C TRP A 146 2.74 -6.62 13.35
N PHE A 147 3.88 -6.28 12.73
CA PHE A 147 4.84 -5.34 13.31
C PHE A 147 4.23 -3.95 13.53
N LYS A 148 3.44 -3.46 12.58
CA LYS A 148 2.77 -2.17 12.73
C LYS A 148 1.81 -2.10 13.92
N LEU A 149 1.18 -3.23 14.27
CA LEU A 149 0.26 -3.34 15.40
C LEU A 149 0.97 -3.53 16.73
N TYR A 150 1.94 -4.44 16.79
CA TYR A 150 2.55 -4.89 18.04
C TYR A 150 3.91 -4.27 18.34
N HIS A 151 4.61 -3.75 17.33
CA HIS A 151 5.92 -3.08 17.42
C HIS A 151 5.94 -1.80 16.56
N PRO A 152 5.00 -0.87 16.78
CA PRO A 152 4.77 0.27 15.88
C PRO A 152 6.00 1.17 15.72
N GLN A 153 6.76 1.45 16.79
CA GLN A 153 7.97 2.27 16.69
C GLN A 153 9.00 1.64 15.74
N ALA A 154 9.20 0.33 15.86
CA ALA A 154 10.10 -0.40 14.96
C ALA A 154 9.59 -0.39 13.51
N PHE A 155 8.28 -0.58 13.33
CA PHE A 155 7.66 -0.48 12.00
C PHE A 155 7.90 0.89 11.35
N TYR A 156 7.61 1.98 12.07
CA TYR A 156 7.79 3.33 11.54
C TYR A 156 9.27 3.66 11.30
N ALA A 157 10.17 3.28 12.23
CA ALA A 157 11.59 3.48 12.05
C ALA A 157 12.14 2.79 10.80
N VAL A 158 11.74 1.55 10.56
CA VAL A 158 12.12 0.80 9.35
C VAL A 158 11.47 1.39 8.10
N TYR A 159 10.18 1.70 8.16
CA TYR A 159 9.47 2.30 7.02
C TYR A 159 10.16 3.58 6.56
N PHE A 160 10.39 4.52 7.46
CA PHE A 160 11.03 5.79 7.12
C PHE A 160 12.51 5.64 6.75
N THR A 161 13.22 4.62 7.27
CA THR A 161 14.58 4.31 6.82
C THR A 161 14.62 3.90 5.34
N VAL A 162 13.61 3.17 4.87
CA VAL A 162 13.55 2.65 3.50
C VAL A 162 12.82 3.60 2.53
N ARG A 163 11.89 4.42 3.03
CA ARG A 163 10.97 5.25 2.25
C ARG A 163 10.88 6.69 2.74
N GLY A 164 11.85 7.16 3.53
CA GLY A 164 11.81 8.46 4.18
C GLY A 164 12.44 9.61 3.42
N ASP A 165 12.79 9.44 2.13
CA ASP A 165 13.45 10.47 1.33
C ASP A 165 12.63 11.78 1.22
N ASP A 166 11.31 11.69 1.29
CA ASP A 166 10.38 12.80 1.21
C ASP A 166 9.74 13.16 2.57
N ILE A 167 10.40 12.83 3.70
CA ILE A 167 9.86 13.20 5.00
C ILE A 167 9.89 14.72 5.20
N ASP A 168 8.78 15.23 5.70
CA ASP A 168 8.68 16.62 6.15
C ASP A 168 9.17 16.71 7.61
N TYR A 169 10.40 17.20 7.80
CA TYR A 169 11.03 17.32 9.11
C TYR A 169 10.20 18.17 10.08
N GLU A 170 9.70 19.32 9.61
CA GLU A 170 8.92 20.25 10.44
C GLU A 170 7.60 19.60 10.90
N ALA A 171 6.95 18.88 10.00
CA ALA A 171 5.74 18.12 10.32
C ALA A 171 6.01 17.00 11.33
N ALA A 172 7.15 16.31 11.19
CA ALA A 172 7.51 15.21 12.08
C ALA A 172 7.77 15.69 13.53
N VAL A 173 8.52 16.78 13.69
CA VAL A 173 8.83 17.32 15.03
C VAL A 173 7.77 18.26 15.58
N GLY A 174 6.97 18.90 14.70
CA GLY A 174 5.94 19.88 15.07
C GLY A 174 4.63 19.26 15.56
N GLY A 175 4.48 17.95 15.41
CA GLY A 175 3.31 17.22 15.89
C GLY A 175 2.14 17.17 14.90
N ALA A 176 1.07 16.46 15.30
CA ALA A 176 -0.05 16.11 14.41
C ALA A 176 -0.79 17.34 13.81
N ALA A 177 -0.82 18.47 14.48
CA ALA A 177 -1.45 19.68 13.97
C ALA A 177 -0.67 20.25 12.79
N VAL A 178 0.66 20.33 12.89
CA VAL A 178 1.55 20.79 11.83
C VAL A 178 1.51 19.80 10.66
N ALA A 179 1.60 18.50 10.93
CA ALA A 179 1.51 17.48 9.90
C ALA A 179 0.19 17.58 9.08
N ARG A 180 -0.94 17.82 9.73
CA ARG A 180 -2.23 18.03 9.06
C ARG A 180 -2.28 19.32 8.24
N ALA A 181 -1.69 20.40 8.74
CA ALA A 181 -1.62 21.65 7.99
C ALA A 181 -0.81 21.46 6.70
N HIS A 182 0.38 20.83 6.78
CA HIS A 182 1.21 20.52 5.61
C HIS A 182 0.51 19.55 4.64
N MET A 183 -0.16 18.50 5.15
CA MET A 183 -0.98 17.61 4.32
C MET A 183 -2.06 18.37 3.52
N ASN A 184 -2.75 19.31 4.15
CA ASN A 184 -3.80 20.08 3.49
C ASN A 184 -3.24 20.99 2.40
N GLU A 185 -2.09 21.58 2.64
CA GLU A 185 -1.38 22.40 1.65
C GLU A 185 -0.93 21.56 0.44
N VAL A 186 -0.32 20.39 0.67
CA VAL A 186 0.07 19.48 -0.41
C VAL A 186 -1.15 19.02 -1.20
N LYS A 187 -2.25 18.67 -0.52
CA LYS A 187 -3.52 18.31 -1.19
C LYS A 187 -4.09 19.45 -2.03
N ARG A 188 -3.92 20.71 -1.59
CA ARG A 188 -4.36 21.87 -2.36
C ARG A 188 -3.54 22.00 -3.64
N ARG A 189 -2.19 21.92 -3.55
CA ARG A 189 -1.30 21.95 -4.73
C ARG A 189 -1.61 20.83 -5.72
N LEU A 190 -1.83 19.60 -5.24
CA LEU A 190 -2.19 18.46 -6.11
C LEU A 190 -3.54 18.60 -6.83
N LYS A 191 -4.44 19.44 -6.32
CA LYS A 191 -5.69 19.79 -7.04
C LYS A 191 -5.46 20.79 -8.17
N GLU A 192 -4.48 21.70 -8.00
CA GLU A 192 -4.12 22.71 -8.99
C GLU A 192 -3.25 22.08 -10.08
N GLU A 193 -2.26 21.28 -9.70
CA GLU A 193 -1.33 20.62 -10.61
C GLU A 193 -0.91 19.25 -10.06
N LYS A 194 -1.06 18.19 -10.86
CA LYS A 194 -0.57 16.86 -10.52
C LYS A 194 0.95 16.82 -10.62
N ASN A 195 1.60 16.47 -9.51
CA ASN A 195 3.04 16.39 -9.39
C ASN A 195 3.42 15.13 -8.59
N ALA A 196 4.22 14.25 -9.19
CA ALA A 196 4.63 12.99 -8.58
C ALA A 196 5.37 13.21 -7.24
N LYS A 197 6.19 14.25 -7.12
CA LYS A 197 6.89 14.56 -5.87
C LYS A 197 5.92 14.96 -4.77
N ASP A 198 4.90 15.74 -5.04
CA ASP A 198 3.88 16.10 -4.06
C ASP A 198 3.01 14.90 -3.68
N GLU A 199 2.81 13.93 -4.59
CA GLU A 199 2.16 12.66 -4.25
C GLU A 199 2.99 11.86 -3.25
N ASP A 200 4.31 11.75 -3.44
CA ASP A 200 5.21 11.04 -2.51
C ASP A 200 5.29 11.76 -1.15
N VAL A 201 5.40 13.09 -1.15
CA VAL A 201 5.35 13.91 0.08
C VAL A 201 4.03 13.70 0.83
N LEU A 202 2.89 13.64 0.11
CA LEU A 202 1.59 13.39 0.73
C LEU A 202 1.53 12.01 1.41
N VAL A 203 2.06 10.97 0.77
CA VAL A 203 2.13 9.62 1.35
C VAL A 203 2.97 9.63 2.62
N SER A 204 4.14 10.27 2.59
CA SER A 204 5.00 10.44 3.77
C SER A 204 4.29 11.17 4.91
N LEU A 205 3.66 12.32 4.63
CA LEU A 205 2.90 13.09 5.62
C LEU A 205 1.72 12.32 6.21
N GLN A 206 1.04 11.48 5.42
CA GLN A 206 -0.03 10.62 5.92
C GLN A 206 0.47 9.63 6.96
N LEU A 207 1.66 9.04 6.77
CA LEU A 207 2.26 8.15 7.76
C LEU A 207 2.79 8.89 8.98
N VAL A 208 3.42 10.05 8.80
CA VAL A 208 3.83 10.92 9.92
C VAL A 208 2.61 11.27 10.78
N ASN A 209 1.53 11.75 10.17
CA ASN A 209 0.31 12.06 10.90
C ASN A 209 -0.32 10.83 11.59
N GLU A 210 -0.34 9.68 10.92
CA GLU A 210 -0.84 8.44 11.53
C GLU A 210 -0.04 8.08 12.78
N MET A 211 1.29 8.08 12.69
CA MET A 211 2.19 7.79 13.80
C MET A 211 1.92 8.72 14.99
N LEU A 212 1.87 10.03 14.74
CA LEU A 212 1.65 11.05 15.76
C LEU A 212 0.26 10.93 16.42
N VAL A 213 -0.79 10.70 15.63
CA VAL A 213 -2.18 10.53 16.15
C VAL A 213 -2.31 9.24 16.96
N ARG A 214 -1.54 8.21 16.66
CA ARG A 214 -1.45 6.98 17.47
C ARG A 214 -0.69 7.18 18.79
N GLY A 215 -0.15 8.37 19.06
CA GLY A 215 0.59 8.70 20.29
C GLY A 215 2.07 8.36 20.24
N TYR A 216 2.62 8.06 19.08
CA TYR A 216 4.06 7.87 18.89
C TYR A 216 4.70 9.19 18.44
N GLU A 217 5.94 9.46 18.89
CA GLU A 217 6.62 10.73 18.67
C GLU A 217 7.92 10.55 17.89
N PHE A 218 8.31 11.59 17.15
CA PHE A 218 9.64 11.73 16.62
C PHE A 218 10.53 12.51 17.61
N LEU A 219 11.81 12.09 17.70
CA LEU A 219 12.87 12.89 18.32
C LEU A 219 13.57 13.70 17.25
N PRO A 220 13.89 14.97 17.51
CA PRO A 220 14.62 15.82 16.59
C PRO A 220 16.03 15.28 16.33
N ILE A 221 16.68 15.83 15.30
CA ILE A 221 18.08 15.54 15.03
C ILE A 221 18.93 16.06 16.18
N GLU A 222 19.88 15.23 16.62
CA GLU A 222 20.83 15.54 17.69
C GLU A 222 22.20 14.98 17.36
N LEU A 223 23.23 15.83 17.45
CA LEU A 223 24.63 15.43 17.27
C LEU A 223 25.03 14.39 18.33
N GLY A 224 25.73 13.36 17.91
CA GLY A 224 26.11 12.25 18.78
C GLY A 224 25.05 11.18 19.02
N LYS A 225 23.80 11.40 18.57
CA LYS A 225 22.70 10.42 18.67
C LYS A 225 22.07 10.05 17.33
N SER A 226 21.81 11.04 16.47
CA SER A 226 21.23 10.80 15.16
C SER A 226 22.19 10.04 14.24
N ARG A 227 21.65 9.11 13.45
CA ARG A 227 22.38 8.39 12.41
C ARG A 227 22.36 9.18 11.09
N GLY A 228 23.17 8.78 10.12
CA GLY A 228 23.20 9.40 8.81
C GLY A 228 21.86 9.27 8.09
N SER A 229 21.43 8.03 7.87
CA SER A 229 20.21 7.72 7.10
C SER A 229 19.21 6.81 7.81
N LYS A 230 19.53 6.27 8.99
CA LYS A 230 18.68 5.32 9.71
C LYS A 230 17.87 5.98 10.80
N TYR A 231 16.57 5.77 10.78
CA TYR A 231 15.69 6.09 11.90
C TYR A 231 15.89 5.08 13.02
N VAL A 232 16.04 5.53 14.26
CA VAL A 232 16.36 4.68 15.43
C VAL A 232 15.30 4.84 16.49
N VAL A 233 14.92 3.74 17.12
CA VAL A 233 14.05 3.79 18.31
C VAL A 233 14.90 4.09 19.53
N GLU A 234 14.56 5.18 20.24
CA GLU A 234 15.19 5.66 21.46
C GLU A 234 14.10 6.00 22.47
N ASP A 235 14.08 5.36 23.62
CA ASP A 235 13.11 5.56 24.70
C ASP A 235 11.63 5.52 24.23
N GLY A 236 11.31 4.59 23.31
CA GLY A 236 9.96 4.45 22.77
C GLY A 236 9.55 5.47 21.70
N LYS A 237 10.46 6.37 21.30
CA LYS A 237 10.27 7.37 20.25
C LYS A 237 11.17 7.07 19.06
N VAL A 238 10.93 7.71 17.92
CA VAL A 238 11.69 7.49 16.68
C VAL A 238 12.58 8.70 16.41
N ARG A 239 13.91 8.53 16.53
CA ARG A 239 14.87 9.60 16.24
C ARG A 239 15.06 9.78 14.75
N LEU A 240 14.97 11.04 14.31
CA LEU A 240 15.20 11.45 12.93
C LEU A 240 16.70 11.40 12.58
N PRO A 241 17.06 10.87 11.40
CA PRO A 241 18.44 10.86 10.90
C PRO A 241 18.81 12.21 10.29
N PHE A 242 20.12 12.42 10.07
CA PHE A 242 20.62 13.64 9.44
C PHE A 242 20.08 13.87 8.03
N CYS A 243 19.88 12.81 7.22
CA CYS A 243 19.33 12.90 5.88
C CYS A 243 17.88 13.41 5.82
N SER A 244 17.15 13.45 6.94
CA SER A 244 15.81 14.04 7.00
C SER A 244 15.82 15.58 6.91
N LEU A 245 16.99 16.22 7.00
CA LEU A 245 17.14 17.64 6.72
C LEU A 245 17.18 17.90 5.22
N LYS A 246 16.28 18.73 4.76
CA LYS A 246 16.19 19.11 3.36
C LYS A 246 17.52 19.71 2.87
N GLY A 247 18.07 19.16 1.80
CA GLY A 247 19.31 19.59 1.20
C GLY A 247 20.57 18.92 1.74
N LEU A 248 20.47 18.06 2.76
CA LEU A 248 21.58 17.27 3.26
C LEU A 248 21.60 15.90 2.58
N GLY A 249 22.54 15.70 1.64
CA GLY A 249 22.70 14.43 0.92
C GLY A 249 23.23 13.31 1.81
N GLY A 250 22.99 12.04 1.41
CA GLY A 250 23.38 10.85 2.18
C GLY A 250 24.86 10.80 2.56
N ALA A 251 25.78 11.13 1.65
CA ALA A 251 27.21 11.15 1.95
C ALA A 251 27.59 12.16 3.05
N ALA A 252 26.96 13.33 3.05
CA ALA A 252 27.17 14.35 4.09
C ALA A 252 26.54 13.91 5.42
N ALA A 253 25.38 13.28 5.38
CA ALA A 253 24.73 12.71 6.55
C ALA A 253 25.57 11.60 7.21
N ASP A 254 26.15 10.70 6.40
CA ASP A 254 27.04 9.64 6.89
C ASP A 254 28.36 10.21 7.45
N ALA A 255 28.91 11.27 6.83
CA ALA A 255 30.07 11.96 7.35
C ALA A 255 29.78 12.62 8.71
N LEU A 256 28.60 13.23 8.89
CA LEU A 256 28.15 13.77 10.17
C LEU A 256 27.99 12.67 11.24
N GLU A 257 27.39 11.54 10.89
CA GLU A 257 27.28 10.40 11.80
C GLU A 257 28.66 9.97 12.27
N ASN A 258 29.59 9.70 11.34
CA ASN A 258 30.95 9.27 11.67
C ASN A 258 31.73 10.29 12.53
N ALA A 259 31.54 11.56 12.25
CA ALA A 259 32.20 12.62 12.98
C ALA A 259 31.65 12.80 14.41
N THR A 260 30.34 12.60 14.63
CA THR A 260 29.69 12.93 15.90
C THR A 260 29.56 11.75 16.85
N LEU A 261 29.44 10.50 16.37
CA LEU A 261 29.29 9.30 17.19
C LEU A 261 30.59 8.94 17.99
N HIS A 262 31.73 9.48 17.60
CA HIS A 262 33.03 9.23 18.27
C HIS A 262 33.39 10.27 19.34
N GLY A 263 32.46 11.09 19.81
CA GLY A 263 32.63 11.96 20.98
C GLY A 263 33.48 13.19 20.73
N GLN A 264 33.63 13.65 19.49
CA GLN A 264 34.26 14.94 19.23
C GLN A 264 33.30 16.07 19.64
N GLU A 265 33.69 16.91 20.59
CA GLU A 265 32.99 18.14 20.88
C GLU A 265 33.16 19.12 19.71
N TYR A 266 32.08 19.49 19.08
CA TYR A 266 32.06 20.54 18.08
C TYR A 266 31.77 21.88 18.75
N GLN A 267 32.73 22.79 18.69
CA GLN A 267 32.52 24.17 19.13
C GLN A 267 31.78 24.95 18.06
N ASP A 268 30.73 25.71 18.46
CA ASP A 268 30.05 26.61 17.57
C ASP A 268 31.01 27.67 17.02
N ARG A 269 31.13 27.80 15.69
CA ARG A 269 31.98 28.80 15.04
C ARG A 269 31.66 30.26 15.43
N LYS A 270 30.45 30.53 15.94
CA LYS A 270 30.12 31.86 16.47
C LYS A 270 30.77 32.17 17.81
N SER A 271 30.96 31.16 18.68
CA SER A 271 31.60 31.36 19.98
C SER A 271 33.10 31.61 19.84
N THR A 272 33.77 31.09 18.80
CA THR A 272 35.19 31.28 18.54
C THR A 272 35.53 32.68 17.99
N ARG A 273 34.59 33.43 17.43
CA ARG A 273 34.81 34.80 16.94
C ARG A 273 34.59 35.90 17.96
N LEU A 274 34.04 35.57 19.14
CA LEU A 274 33.80 36.53 20.22
C LEU A 274 34.93 36.56 21.26
N ASN A 275 35.92 35.64 21.17
CA ASN A 275 37.08 35.54 22.08
C ASN A 275 38.42 35.79 21.39
N SER A 276 38.46 36.47 20.24
CA SER A 276 39.71 36.90 19.57
C SER A 276 39.77 38.41 19.36
#